data_f4934479834f9e03ad73007b38698860
#
_entry.id   f4934479834f9e03ad73007b38698860
#
_cell.length_a   1.000
_cell.length_b   1.000
_cell.length_c   1.000
_cell.angle_alpha   90.00
_cell.angle_beta   90.00
_cell.angle_gamma   90.00
#
_symmetry.space_group_name_H-M   'P 1'
#
loop_
_entity.id
_entity.type
_entity.pdbx_description
1 polymer ?
#
loop_
_entity_poly.entity_id
_entity_poly.type
_entity_poly.pdbx_seq_one_letter_code
_entity_poly.pdbx_strand_id
1 'polypeptide(L)'
;MKKDIILYAENLQKHFGLDAGFFAKKNKQVYAVNGVSFEIERGKTYGLVGESGCGKTTTARLLVKMYDADSGKIYFNPQEKEEPIEVGNLDKKELSAYREKVKYIFQDPSRSLNPRMTIASILSSPLKYSSHWQGKEQAREKAAALLEEIGLDKADLDRRPQEFSGGQRQRISIARGLILEPELLICDEVVSALDVSVQAQILNLLQDLRKKRGLSFLFIAHDLKVSCYFCDTIGVMYRGMIVEESEAKDLYKEALHPYTQTLFAGAGGKFQIEKTGEMKTLLESLSGCPFAHRCPKAQEKCRSEIPPLNQISENHKVRCFFIE
;
A
#
# COMPACT_ATOMS: atom_id res chain seq x y z
N MET A 1 -2.52 6.92 -20.68
CA MET A 1 -3.12 6.89 -19.32
C MET A 1 -4.24 7.91 -19.28
N LYS A 2 -5.37 7.61 -18.62
CA LYS A 2 -6.44 8.61 -18.44
C LYS A 2 -5.93 9.76 -17.56
N LYS A 3 -6.37 10.98 -17.81
CA LYS A 3 -5.89 12.19 -17.11
C LYS A 3 -6.13 12.15 -15.59
N ASP A 4 -7.15 11.40 -15.17
CA ASP A 4 -7.52 11.26 -13.75
C ASP A 4 -6.73 10.18 -12.98
N ILE A 5 -5.87 9.39 -13.66
CA ILE A 5 -5.02 8.39 -13.01
C ILE A 5 -3.70 9.05 -12.59
N ILE A 6 -3.37 8.96 -11.30
CA ILE A 6 -2.11 9.47 -10.76
C ILE A 6 -0.96 8.45 -10.87
N LEU A 7 -1.29 7.16 -10.67
CA LEU A 7 -0.30 6.10 -10.79
C LEU A 7 -0.93 4.87 -11.43
N TYR A 8 -0.21 4.26 -12.36
CA TYR A 8 -0.57 3.00 -13.01
C TYR A 8 0.58 1.99 -12.89
N ALA A 9 0.27 0.84 -12.33
CA ALA A 9 1.13 -0.33 -12.27
C ALA A 9 0.69 -1.34 -13.34
N GLU A 10 1.63 -1.78 -14.18
CA GLU A 10 1.36 -2.67 -15.30
C GLU A 10 2.18 -3.95 -15.16
N ASN A 11 1.50 -5.08 -14.97
CA ASN A 11 2.06 -6.44 -14.96
C ASN A 11 3.34 -6.57 -14.13
N LEU A 12 3.35 -5.97 -12.92
CA LEU A 12 4.52 -5.97 -12.06
C LEU A 12 4.88 -7.38 -11.59
N GLN A 13 6.16 -7.71 -11.68
CA GLN A 13 6.72 -8.95 -11.13
C GLN A 13 7.92 -8.66 -10.25
N LYS A 14 8.04 -9.42 -9.14
CA LYS A 14 9.20 -9.38 -8.26
C LYS A 14 9.43 -10.72 -7.61
N HIS A 15 10.63 -11.23 -7.79
CA HIS A 15 11.11 -12.46 -7.20
C HIS A 15 12.29 -12.18 -6.28
N PHE A 16 12.40 -12.93 -5.20
CA PHE A 16 13.55 -12.88 -4.31
C PHE A 16 14.20 -14.26 -4.26
N GLY A 17 15.52 -14.32 -4.49
CA GLY A 17 16.31 -15.53 -4.26
C GLY A 17 16.30 -15.87 -2.77
N LEU A 18 16.07 -17.14 -2.44
CA LEU A 18 16.40 -17.65 -1.12
C LEU A 18 17.86 -18.09 -1.15
N ASP A 19 18.73 -17.38 -0.44
CA ASP A 19 20.13 -17.79 -0.23
C ASP A 19 20.15 -19.11 0.51
N ALA A 20 20.12 -20.18 -0.25
CA ALA A 20 20.38 -21.52 0.25
C ALA A 20 21.89 -21.66 0.25
N GLY A 21 22.49 -21.79 1.46
CA GLY A 21 23.92 -21.84 1.68
C GLY A 21 24.69 -22.74 0.68
N PHE A 22 26.00 -22.69 0.67
CA PHE A 22 26.97 -23.22 -0.31
C PHE A 22 26.73 -24.63 -0.90
N PHE A 23 25.72 -25.38 -0.39
CA PHE A 23 25.37 -26.75 -0.79
C PHE A 23 23.96 -26.96 -1.32
N ALA A 24 23.17 -25.91 -1.53
CA ALA A 24 21.80 -26.09 -1.99
C ALA A 24 21.67 -26.22 -3.51
N LYS A 25 21.18 -27.37 -3.92
CA LYS A 25 21.06 -27.80 -5.34
C LYS A 25 19.97 -27.12 -6.19
N LYS A 26 19.19 -26.16 -5.66
CA LYS A 26 18.19 -25.38 -6.44
C LYS A 26 18.10 -23.97 -5.87
N ASN A 27 18.28 -22.95 -6.70
CA ASN A 27 17.93 -21.57 -6.41
C ASN A 27 16.40 -21.49 -6.22
N LYS A 28 15.91 -21.65 -4.99
CA LYS A 28 14.51 -21.42 -4.67
C LYS A 28 14.26 -19.92 -4.71
N GLN A 29 13.23 -19.51 -5.43
CA GLN A 29 12.80 -18.12 -5.50
C GLN A 29 11.45 -17.96 -4.81
N VAL A 30 11.24 -16.80 -4.17
CA VAL A 30 9.93 -16.37 -3.66
C VAL A 30 9.32 -15.42 -4.67
N TYR A 31 8.19 -15.79 -5.24
CA TYR A 31 7.41 -14.97 -6.16
C TYR A 31 6.53 -14.01 -5.34
N ALA A 32 7.12 -12.89 -4.91
CA ALA A 32 6.46 -11.96 -4.02
C ALA A 32 5.38 -11.12 -4.73
N VAL A 33 5.61 -10.76 -6.01
CA VAL A 33 4.67 -10.07 -6.88
C VAL A 33 4.67 -10.78 -8.22
N ASN A 34 3.49 -11.12 -8.75
CA ASN A 34 3.35 -11.98 -9.91
C ASN A 34 2.23 -11.49 -10.83
N GLY A 35 2.54 -10.53 -11.71
CA GLY A 35 1.61 -9.98 -12.69
C GLY A 35 0.56 -9.05 -12.07
N VAL A 36 0.98 -8.16 -11.17
CA VAL A 36 0.08 -7.19 -10.52
C VAL A 36 -0.11 -5.96 -11.40
N SER A 37 -1.37 -5.65 -11.69
CA SER A 37 -1.76 -4.44 -12.42
C SER A 37 -2.91 -3.75 -11.71
N PHE A 38 -2.81 -2.43 -11.51
CA PHE A 38 -3.88 -1.60 -10.94
C PHE A 38 -3.65 -0.12 -11.22
N GLU A 39 -4.69 0.67 -11.04
CA GLU A 39 -4.68 2.12 -11.21
C GLU A 39 -5.05 2.81 -9.90
N ILE A 40 -4.40 3.93 -9.60
CA ILE A 40 -4.76 4.83 -8.51
C ILE A 40 -5.29 6.11 -9.14
N GLU A 41 -6.56 6.41 -8.88
CA GLU A 41 -7.16 7.67 -9.34
C GLU A 41 -6.73 8.83 -8.45
N ARG A 42 -6.59 10.00 -9.08
CA ARG A 42 -6.22 11.25 -8.38
C ARG A 42 -7.28 11.63 -7.34
N GLY A 43 -6.83 11.97 -6.14
CA GLY A 43 -7.71 12.32 -5.02
C GLY A 43 -8.50 11.17 -4.42
N LYS A 44 -8.26 9.92 -4.87
CA LYS A 44 -8.92 8.72 -4.34
C LYS A 44 -7.96 7.82 -3.57
N THR A 45 -8.53 6.87 -2.84
CA THR A 45 -7.80 5.86 -2.07
C THR A 45 -7.98 4.49 -2.72
N TYR A 46 -6.86 3.89 -3.16
CA TYR A 46 -6.81 2.49 -3.57
C TYR A 46 -6.36 1.64 -2.39
N GLY A 47 -7.16 0.65 -1.99
CA GLY A 47 -6.83 -0.33 -0.97
C GLY A 47 -6.16 -1.56 -1.56
N LEU A 48 -5.04 -2.00 -0.99
CA LEU A 48 -4.43 -3.29 -1.31
C LEU A 48 -4.51 -4.18 -0.08
N VAL A 49 -5.38 -5.21 -0.12
CA VAL A 49 -5.76 -6.01 1.05
C VAL A 49 -5.42 -7.48 0.82
N GLY A 50 -5.11 -8.20 1.90
CA GLY A 50 -4.84 -9.64 1.87
C GLY A 50 -4.07 -10.09 3.10
N GLU A 51 -3.89 -11.41 3.25
CA GLU A 51 -3.13 -12.00 4.36
C GLU A 51 -1.67 -11.52 4.39
N SER A 52 -1.04 -11.63 5.58
CA SER A 52 0.40 -11.31 5.72
C SER A 52 1.23 -12.17 4.78
N GLY A 53 2.25 -11.57 4.15
CA GLY A 53 3.13 -12.26 3.20
C GLY A 53 2.56 -12.45 1.78
N CYS A 54 1.36 -11.95 1.43
CA CYS A 54 0.80 -12.08 0.08
C CYS A 54 1.44 -11.15 -0.97
N GLY A 55 2.35 -10.23 -0.57
CA GLY A 55 3.10 -9.36 -1.49
C GLY A 55 2.77 -7.87 -1.46
N LYS A 56 1.82 -7.41 -0.63
CA LYS A 56 1.38 -5.99 -0.54
C LYS A 56 2.52 -5.00 -0.30
N THR A 57 3.28 -5.21 0.77
CA THR A 57 4.46 -4.37 1.11
C THR A 57 5.52 -4.38 0.01
N THR A 58 5.72 -5.53 -0.65
CA THR A 58 6.65 -5.62 -1.80
C THR A 58 6.14 -4.79 -2.95
N THR A 59 4.85 -4.89 -3.30
CA THR A 59 4.22 -4.06 -4.33
C THR A 59 4.41 -2.56 -4.02
N ALA A 60 4.12 -2.13 -2.80
CA ALA A 60 4.30 -0.74 -2.38
C ALA A 60 5.75 -0.26 -2.50
N ARG A 61 6.72 -1.10 -2.14
CA ARG A 61 8.16 -0.77 -2.24
C ARG A 61 8.66 -0.70 -3.68
N LEU A 62 8.05 -1.45 -4.60
CA LEU A 62 8.30 -1.29 -6.04
C LEU A 62 7.84 0.09 -6.52
N LEU A 63 6.66 0.55 -6.08
CA LEU A 63 6.12 1.85 -6.50
C LEU A 63 7.03 3.02 -6.12
N VAL A 64 7.64 3.00 -4.93
CA VAL A 64 8.61 4.05 -4.51
C VAL A 64 10.04 3.76 -4.96
N LYS A 65 10.22 2.72 -5.80
CA LYS A 65 11.53 2.28 -6.30
C LYS A 65 12.57 2.00 -5.19
N MET A 66 12.11 1.42 -4.06
CA MET A 66 12.99 0.81 -3.07
C MET A 66 13.52 -0.53 -3.56
N TYR A 67 12.75 -1.21 -4.41
CA TYR A 67 13.14 -2.38 -5.19
C TYR A 67 12.91 -2.09 -6.67
N ASP A 68 13.74 -2.66 -7.54
CA ASP A 68 13.46 -2.73 -8.96
C ASP A 68 12.51 -3.90 -9.25
N ALA A 69 11.53 -3.67 -10.11
CA ALA A 69 10.72 -4.74 -10.65
C ALA A 69 11.58 -5.63 -11.57
N ASP A 70 11.32 -6.94 -11.55
CA ASP A 70 12.00 -7.87 -12.47
C ASP A 70 11.36 -7.78 -13.86
N SER A 71 10.06 -7.45 -13.92
CA SER A 71 9.35 -7.09 -15.15
C SER A 71 8.10 -6.25 -14.83
N GLY A 72 7.47 -5.71 -15.87
CA GLY A 72 6.34 -4.78 -15.75
C GLY A 72 6.80 -3.33 -15.64
N LYS A 73 5.84 -2.41 -15.59
CA LYS A 73 6.10 -0.97 -15.63
C LYS A 73 5.27 -0.23 -14.59
N ILE A 74 5.79 0.91 -14.17
CA ILE A 74 5.11 1.85 -13.28
C ILE A 74 5.11 3.20 -13.96
N TYR A 75 3.92 3.77 -14.13
CA TYR A 75 3.72 5.10 -14.68
C TYR A 75 3.17 6.02 -13.60
N PHE A 76 3.77 7.20 -13.47
CA PHE A 76 3.30 8.27 -12.59
C PHE A 76 2.93 9.49 -13.41
N ASN A 77 1.78 10.06 -13.13
CA ASN A 77 1.26 11.25 -13.81
C ASN A 77 1.24 12.44 -12.85
N PRO A 78 2.33 13.21 -12.75
CA PRO A 78 2.36 14.39 -11.89
C PRO A 78 1.42 15.48 -12.41
N GLN A 79 0.83 16.25 -11.49
CA GLN A 79 -0.12 17.32 -11.83
C GLN A 79 0.47 18.39 -12.74
N GLU A 80 1.79 18.59 -12.67
CA GLU A 80 2.53 19.64 -13.39
C GLU A 80 2.97 19.23 -14.79
N LYS A 81 2.81 17.95 -15.19
CA LYS A 81 3.25 17.44 -16.49
C LYS A 81 2.05 16.98 -17.33
N GLU A 82 2.16 17.18 -18.64
CA GLU A 82 1.16 16.71 -19.59
C GLU A 82 1.24 15.21 -19.86
N GLU A 83 2.44 14.62 -19.74
CA GLU A 83 2.69 13.21 -20.02
C GLU A 83 3.11 12.42 -18.78
N PRO A 84 2.63 11.18 -18.64
CA PRO A 84 3.07 10.28 -17.57
C PRO A 84 4.56 9.94 -17.69
N ILE A 85 5.22 9.78 -16.57
CA ILE A 85 6.62 9.37 -16.51
C ILE A 85 6.72 7.87 -16.18
N GLU A 86 7.59 7.13 -16.87
CA GLU A 86 7.89 5.73 -16.53
C GLU A 86 8.94 5.69 -15.43
N VAL A 87 8.52 5.26 -14.23
CA VAL A 87 9.34 5.28 -13.01
C VAL A 87 10.58 4.39 -13.11
N GLY A 88 10.50 3.32 -13.93
CA GLY A 88 11.61 2.40 -14.18
C GLY A 88 12.85 3.06 -14.76
N ASN A 89 12.66 4.08 -15.61
CA ASN A 89 13.68 4.72 -16.43
C ASN A 89 14.25 6.01 -15.84
N LEU A 90 13.82 6.42 -14.64
CA LEU A 90 14.26 7.67 -14.00
C LEU A 90 15.75 7.65 -13.64
N ASP A 91 16.44 8.73 -13.94
CA ASP A 91 17.76 9.00 -13.43
C ASP A 91 17.73 9.35 -11.92
N LYS A 92 18.91 9.55 -11.31
CA LYS A 92 18.99 9.84 -9.86
C LYS A 92 18.28 11.13 -9.47
N LYS A 93 18.32 12.18 -10.31
CA LYS A 93 17.71 13.48 -10.04
C LYS A 93 16.20 13.39 -10.21
N GLU A 94 15.75 12.77 -11.28
CA GLU A 94 14.33 12.53 -11.55
C GLU A 94 13.70 11.62 -10.48
N LEU A 95 14.41 10.57 -10.04
CA LEU A 95 13.97 9.71 -8.95
C LEU A 95 13.85 10.45 -7.63
N SER A 96 14.73 11.43 -7.36
CA SER A 96 14.60 12.29 -6.19
C SER A 96 13.33 13.13 -6.26
N ALA A 97 13.07 13.77 -7.41
CA ALA A 97 11.86 14.56 -7.64
C ALA A 97 10.59 13.69 -7.56
N TYR A 98 10.61 12.49 -8.14
CA TYR A 98 9.53 11.52 -8.00
C TYR A 98 9.24 11.18 -6.52
N ARG A 99 10.29 10.91 -5.74
CA ARG A 99 10.17 10.60 -4.31
C ARG A 99 9.78 11.79 -3.44
N GLU A 100 9.80 13.01 -3.95
CA GLU A 100 9.18 14.18 -3.30
C GLU A 100 7.65 14.14 -3.47
N LYS A 101 7.17 13.70 -4.64
CA LYS A 101 5.73 13.61 -4.96
C LYS A 101 5.05 12.34 -4.46
N VAL A 102 5.79 11.24 -4.30
CA VAL A 102 5.28 9.95 -3.82
C VAL A 102 5.99 9.59 -2.51
N LYS A 103 5.23 9.56 -1.40
CA LYS A 103 5.77 9.27 -0.07
C LYS A 103 5.28 7.95 0.48
N TYR A 104 6.16 7.30 1.22
CA TYR A 104 5.91 6.03 1.89
C TYR A 104 5.89 6.23 3.40
N ILE A 105 4.79 5.82 4.04
CA ILE A 105 4.64 5.79 5.50
C ILE A 105 4.78 4.34 5.94
N PHE A 106 5.78 4.10 6.80
CA PHE A 106 6.11 2.76 7.29
C PHE A 106 5.13 2.29 8.35
N GLN A 107 4.95 0.98 8.44
CA GLN A 107 4.08 0.28 9.39
C GLN A 107 4.35 0.63 10.85
N ASP A 108 5.62 0.69 11.26
CA ASP A 108 6.02 0.92 12.65
C ASP A 108 6.67 2.31 12.81
N PRO A 109 5.96 3.28 13.40
CA PRO A 109 6.52 4.60 13.66
C PRO A 109 7.71 4.57 14.63
N SER A 110 7.76 3.58 15.55
CA SER A 110 8.85 3.49 16.53
C SER A 110 10.18 3.13 15.88
N ARG A 111 10.14 2.38 14.76
CA ARG A 111 11.32 2.06 13.96
C ARG A 111 11.66 3.12 12.93
N SER A 112 10.66 3.90 12.51
CA SER A 112 10.83 4.89 11.45
C SER A 112 11.25 6.28 11.97
N LEU A 113 10.98 6.62 13.23
CA LEU A 113 11.35 7.87 13.88
C LEU A 113 12.63 7.66 14.71
N ASN A 114 13.69 8.42 14.41
CA ASN A 114 14.94 8.33 15.18
C ASN A 114 14.70 8.84 16.61
N PRO A 115 14.84 7.98 17.67
CA PRO A 115 14.51 8.36 19.05
C PRO A 115 15.45 9.40 19.66
N ARG A 116 16.60 9.66 19.02
CA ARG A 116 17.59 10.65 19.49
C ARG A 116 17.36 12.06 18.94
N MET A 117 16.51 12.18 17.91
CA MET A 117 16.20 13.46 17.26
C MET A 117 14.97 14.11 17.89
N THR A 118 14.91 15.44 17.87
CA THR A 118 13.68 16.18 18.19
C THR A 118 12.67 16.07 17.05
N ILE A 119 11.40 16.29 17.34
CA ILE A 119 10.33 16.28 16.32
C ILE A 119 10.61 17.33 15.24
N ALA A 120 11.07 18.52 15.60
CA ALA A 120 11.51 19.54 14.64
C ALA A 120 12.55 18.99 13.65
N SER A 121 13.58 18.31 14.16
CA SER A 121 14.63 17.71 13.34
C SER A 121 14.12 16.59 12.42
N ILE A 122 13.22 15.74 12.94
CA ILE A 122 12.61 14.64 12.17
C ILE A 122 11.77 15.18 11.03
N LEU A 123 10.91 16.17 11.27
CA LEU A 123 10.04 16.75 10.26
C LEU A 123 10.83 17.58 9.25
N SER A 124 11.85 18.34 9.69
CA SER A 124 12.66 19.17 8.79
C SER A 124 13.67 18.39 7.96
N SER A 125 14.03 17.17 8.36
CA SER A 125 15.05 16.36 7.68
C SER A 125 14.75 16.13 6.18
N PRO A 126 13.54 15.77 5.74
CA PRO A 126 13.26 15.61 4.30
C PRO A 126 13.43 16.90 3.51
N LEU A 127 13.09 18.07 4.10
CA LEU A 127 13.24 19.37 3.43
C LEU A 127 14.71 19.68 3.12
N LYS A 128 15.61 19.36 4.04
CA LYS A 128 17.04 19.66 3.90
C LYS A 128 17.67 19.08 2.62
N TYR A 129 17.13 17.98 2.11
CA TYR A 129 17.63 17.28 0.93
C TYR A 129 16.71 17.42 -0.29
N SER A 130 15.75 18.33 -0.23
CA SER A 130 14.79 18.61 -1.30
C SER A 130 15.06 19.94 -1.98
N SER A 131 14.43 20.16 -3.13
CA SER A 131 14.38 21.47 -3.81
C SER A 131 13.66 22.56 -3.00
N HIS A 132 12.90 22.18 -1.98
CA HIS A 132 12.10 23.06 -1.12
C HIS A 132 12.86 23.62 0.09
N TRP A 133 14.18 23.41 0.20
CA TRP A 133 14.98 23.90 1.32
C TRP A 133 15.15 25.42 1.26
N GLN A 134 14.64 26.13 2.25
CA GLN A 134 14.71 27.60 2.39
C GLN A 134 15.31 28.03 3.73
N GLY A 135 16.02 27.13 4.41
CA GLY A 135 16.68 27.40 5.68
C GLY A 135 15.99 26.76 6.90
N LYS A 136 16.70 26.78 8.03
CA LYS A 136 16.26 26.09 9.26
C LYS A 136 14.99 26.70 9.87
N GLU A 137 14.87 28.03 9.84
CA GLU A 137 13.75 28.74 10.45
C GLU A 137 12.44 28.42 9.74
N GLN A 138 12.42 28.56 8.42
CA GLN A 138 11.25 28.21 7.59
C GLN A 138 10.88 26.72 7.68
N ALA A 139 11.90 25.84 7.74
CA ALA A 139 11.64 24.40 7.93
C ALA A 139 10.98 24.12 9.28
N ARG A 140 11.36 24.86 10.34
CA ARG A 140 10.75 24.77 11.66
C ARG A 140 9.31 25.31 11.69
N GLU A 141 9.06 26.43 11.02
CA GLU A 141 7.71 27.00 10.87
C GLU A 141 6.78 26.03 10.13
N LYS A 142 7.25 25.44 9.00
CA LYS A 142 6.51 24.43 8.25
C LYS A 142 6.23 23.18 9.10
N ALA A 143 7.19 22.75 9.89
CA ALA A 143 7.02 21.64 10.83
C ALA A 143 5.98 21.97 11.93
N ALA A 144 5.97 23.21 12.46
CA ALA A 144 4.99 23.67 13.45
C ALA A 144 3.57 23.63 12.88
N ALA A 145 3.37 24.21 11.69
CA ALA A 145 2.08 24.21 11.02
C ALA A 145 1.55 22.77 10.77
N LEU A 146 2.44 21.84 10.39
CA LEU A 146 2.07 20.44 10.21
C LEU A 146 1.71 19.74 11.53
N LEU A 147 2.38 20.05 12.64
CA LEU A 147 2.00 19.51 13.95
C LEU A 147 0.58 19.93 14.33
N GLU A 148 0.25 21.20 14.17
CA GLU A 148 -1.12 21.69 14.43
C GLU A 148 -2.14 21.02 13.51
N GLU A 149 -1.81 20.81 12.23
CA GLU A 149 -2.70 20.15 11.26
C GLU A 149 -3.00 18.69 11.62
N ILE A 150 -2.05 17.98 12.24
CA ILE A 150 -2.26 16.60 12.73
C ILE A 150 -2.79 16.53 14.16
N GLY A 151 -3.17 17.68 14.75
CA GLY A 151 -3.76 17.78 16.09
C GLY A 151 -2.76 17.60 17.24
N LEU A 152 -1.52 18.06 17.06
CA LEU A 152 -0.49 18.17 18.11
C LEU A 152 -0.11 19.64 18.32
N ASP A 153 0.48 19.94 19.48
CA ASP A 153 0.90 21.30 19.80
C ASP A 153 2.25 21.63 19.13
N LYS A 154 2.40 22.86 18.62
CA LYS A 154 3.68 23.36 18.11
C LYS A 154 4.80 23.36 19.17
N ALA A 155 4.47 23.46 20.46
CA ALA A 155 5.43 23.32 21.55
C ALA A 155 6.07 21.92 21.59
N ASP A 156 5.43 20.91 21.00
CA ASP A 156 5.96 19.55 20.92
C ASP A 156 7.17 19.40 19.98
N LEU A 157 7.53 20.43 19.20
CA LEU A 157 8.65 20.40 18.24
C LEU A 157 10.00 20.04 18.91
N ASP A 158 10.22 20.45 20.13
CA ASP A 158 11.49 20.22 20.85
C ASP A 158 11.52 18.90 21.62
N ARG A 159 10.39 18.21 21.71
CA ARG A 159 10.27 16.89 22.32
C ARG A 159 10.82 15.78 21.41
N ARG A 160 11.03 14.60 22.01
CA ARG A 160 11.53 13.40 21.30
C ARG A 160 10.43 12.36 21.14
N PRO A 161 10.52 11.45 20.14
CA PRO A 161 9.48 10.45 19.87
C PRO A 161 9.07 9.58 21.07
N GLN A 162 10.00 9.32 22.02
CA GLN A 162 9.73 8.50 23.20
C GLN A 162 8.73 9.14 24.16
N GLU A 163 8.55 10.46 24.10
CA GLU A 163 7.64 11.24 24.97
C GLU A 163 6.19 11.25 24.45
N PHE A 164 5.91 10.54 23.37
CA PHE A 164 4.60 10.49 22.71
C PHE A 164 3.97 9.10 22.79
N SER A 165 2.62 9.05 22.81
CA SER A 165 1.87 7.81 22.67
C SER A 165 2.05 7.17 21.28
N GLY A 166 1.65 5.91 21.13
CA GLY A 166 1.70 5.21 19.83
C GLY A 166 0.95 5.94 18.72
N GLY A 167 -0.26 6.42 19.01
CA GLY A 167 -1.06 7.18 18.05
C GLY A 167 -0.47 8.55 17.71
N GLN A 168 0.12 9.25 18.70
CA GLN A 168 0.83 10.51 18.46
C GLN A 168 2.07 10.28 17.58
N ARG A 169 2.86 9.24 17.84
CA ARG A 169 4.00 8.87 16.97
C ARG A 169 3.54 8.56 15.54
N GLN A 170 2.40 7.92 15.38
CA GLN A 170 1.82 7.65 14.06
C GLN A 170 1.44 8.94 13.33
N ARG A 171 0.81 9.89 14.04
CA ARG A 171 0.52 11.23 13.48
C ARG A 171 1.80 11.95 13.04
N ILE A 172 2.87 11.91 13.85
CA ILE A 172 4.17 12.49 13.50
C ILE A 172 4.77 11.81 12.26
N SER A 173 4.65 10.49 12.13
CA SER A 173 5.10 9.76 10.94
C SER A 173 4.34 10.20 9.68
N ILE A 174 3.03 10.44 9.80
CA ILE A 174 2.20 10.99 8.72
C ILE A 174 2.67 12.42 8.37
N ALA A 175 2.86 13.29 9.35
CA ALA A 175 3.35 14.66 9.13
C ALA A 175 4.72 14.67 8.40
N ARG A 176 5.63 13.77 8.79
CA ARG A 176 6.92 13.62 8.07
C ARG A 176 6.73 13.24 6.60
N GLY A 177 5.74 12.42 6.29
CA GLY A 177 5.37 12.11 4.90
C GLY A 177 4.83 13.33 4.15
N LEU A 178 4.12 14.22 4.83
CA LEU A 178 3.45 15.39 4.24
C LEU A 178 4.32 16.62 4.05
N ILE A 179 5.49 16.70 4.70
CA ILE A 179 6.31 17.93 4.76
C ILE A 179 6.77 18.40 3.38
N LEU A 180 6.90 17.51 2.41
CA LEU A 180 7.25 17.80 1.01
C LEU A 180 6.03 17.97 0.09
N GLU A 181 4.83 18.03 0.65
CA GLU A 181 3.58 18.22 -0.11
C GLU A 181 3.40 17.19 -1.25
N PRO A 182 3.39 15.90 -0.92
CA PRO A 182 3.27 14.86 -1.94
C PRO A 182 1.89 14.88 -2.61
N GLU A 183 1.80 14.27 -3.80
CA GLU A 183 0.54 14.00 -4.49
C GLU A 183 -0.03 12.62 -4.15
N LEU A 184 0.85 11.66 -3.80
CA LEU A 184 0.49 10.29 -3.45
C LEU A 184 1.16 9.86 -2.15
N LEU A 185 0.37 9.36 -1.20
CA LEU A 185 0.85 8.72 0.03
C LEU A 185 0.61 7.20 -0.03
N ILE A 186 1.67 6.44 0.18
CA ILE A 186 1.61 5.00 0.34
C ILE A 186 1.64 4.70 1.84
N CYS A 187 0.52 4.22 2.36
CA CYS A 187 0.30 3.91 3.77
C CYS A 187 0.40 2.40 3.99
N ASP A 188 1.56 1.91 4.42
CA ASP A 188 1.78 0.48 4.65
C ASP A 188 1.44 0.11 6.10
N GLU A 189 0.26 -0.50 6.29
CA GLU A 189 -0.29 -0.97 7.58
C GLU A 189 -0.25 0.08 8.70
N VAL A 190 -0.49 1.35 8.37
CA VAL A 190 -0.34 2.50 9.27
C VAL A 190 -1.26 2.50 10.50
N VAL A 191 -2.25 1.62 10.56
CA VAL A 191 -3.20 1.51 11.69
C VAL A 191 -3.15 0.13 12.37
N SER A 192 -2.40 -0.83 11.85
CA SER A 192 -2.47 -2.25 12.27
C SER A 192 -2.04 -2.50 13.73
N ALA A 193 -1.14 -1.69 14.26
CA ALA A 193 -0.59 -1.84 15.62
C ALA A 193 -1.28 -0.94 16.66
N LEU A 194 -2.39 -0.29 16.30
CA LEU A 194 -3.11 0.66 17.14
C LEU A 194 -4.42 0.04 17.66
N ASP A 195 -4.88 0.49 18.81
CA ASP A 195 -6.22 0.14 19.30
C ASP A 195 -7.32 0.75 18.42
N VAL A 196 -8.53 0.18 18.47
CA VAL A 196 -9.65 0.51 17.56
C VAL A 196 -10.01 2.00 17.61
N SER A 197 -9.93 2.63 18.79
CA SER A 197 -10.28 4.05 18.97
C SER A 197 -9.25 4.96 18.30
N VAL A 198 -7.97 4.64 18.42
CA VAL A 198 -6.87 5.38 17.80
C VAL A 198 -6.84 5.11 16.28
N GLN A 199 -7.14 3.88 15.83
CA GLN A 199 -7.30 3.58 14.39
C GLN A 199 -8.33 4.51 13.74
N ALA A 200 -9.51 4.65 14.35
CA ALA A 200 -10.56 5.54 13.83
C ALA A 200 -10.07 7.00 13.74
N GLN A 201 -9.35 7.49 14.74
CA GLN A 201 -8.79 8.84 14.73
C GLN A 201 -7.77 9.05 13.61
N ILE A 202 -6.89 8.07 13.35
CA ILE A 202 -5.91 8.15 12.26
C ILE A 202 -6.60 8.10 10.90
N LEU A 203 -7.61 7.23 10.70
CA LEU A 203 -8.37 7.16 9.45
C LEU A 203 -9.10 8.47 9.16
N ASN A 204 -9.75 9.07 10.17
CA ASN A 204 -10.41 10.37 10.03
C ASN A 204 -9.39 11.47 9.67
N LEU A 205 -8.24 11.50 10.35
CA LEU A 205 -7.14 12.43 10.00
C LEU A 205 -6.72 12.27 8.54
N LEU A 206 -6.50 11.04 8.06
CA LEU A 206 -6.13 10.81 6.66
C LEU A 206 -7.23 11.23 5.67
N GLN A 207 -8.53 11.03 6.01
CA GLN A 207 -9.64 11.51 5.20
C GLN A 207 -9.69 13.04 5.11
N ASP A 208 -9.47 13.72 6.24
CA ASP A 208 -9.45 15.20 6.29
C ASP A 208 -8.27 15.75 5.48
N LEU A 209 -7.09 15.16 5.62
CA LEU A 209 -5.91 15.49 4.84
C LEU A 209 -6.14 15.25 3.33
N ARG A 210 -6.83 14.15 2.96
CA ARG A 210 -7.21 13.88 1.56
C ARG A 210 -8.05 15.00 0.99
N LYS A 211 -9.12 15.37 1.69
CA LYS A 211 -10.05 16.43 1.26
C LYS A 211 -9.37 17.79 1.18
N LYS A 212 -8.57 18.14 2.20
CA LYS A 212 -7.94 19.45 2.32
C LYS A 212 -6.82 19.65 1.30
N ARG A 213 -6.03 18.60 1.00
CA ARG A 213 -4.81 18.68 0.18
C ARG A 213 -4.94 18.04 -1.21
N GLY A 214 -6.08 17.42 -1.52
CA GLY A 214 -6.27 16.69 -2.78
C GLY A 214 -5.37 15.44 -2.91
N LEU A 215 -4.99 14.82 -1.79
CA LEU A 215 -4.08 13.69 -1.76
C LEU A 215 -4.72 12.43 -2.34
N SER A 216 -3.91 11.64 -3.03
CA SER A 216 -4.24 10.27 -3.40
C SER A 216 -3.55 9.30 -2.44
N PHE A 217 -4.15 8.11 -2.24
CA PHE A 217 -3.59 7.11 -1.33
C PHE A 217 -3.49 5.72 -1.97
N LEU A 218 -2.38 5.03 -1.67
CA LEU A 218 -2.36 3.57 -1.65
C LEU A 218 -2.40 3.14 -0.18
N PHE A 219 -3.47 2.48 0.23
CA PHE A 219 -3.68 2.03 1.59
C PHE A 219 -3.52 0.52 1.68
N ILE A 220 -2.49 0.06 2.37
CA ILE A 220 -2.23 -1.36 2.59
C ILE A 220 -2.73 -1.75 3.97
N ALA A 221 -3.57 -2.78 4.01
CA ALA A 221 -4.12 -3.33 5.24
C ALA A 221 -4.30 -4.85 5.16
N HIS A 222 -4.43 -5.47 6.30
CA HIS A 222 -4.88 -6.86 6.42
C HIS A 222 -6.36 -6.95 6.82
N ASP A 223 -6.95 -5.86 7.31
CA ASP A 223 -8.37 -5.79 7.68
C ASP A 223 -9.19 -5.22 6.52
N LEU A 224 -10.04 -6.09 5.96
CA LEU A 224 -10.88 -5.75 4.82
C LEU A 224 -12.02 -4.78 5.21
N LYS A 225 -12.55 -4.85 6.45
CA LYS A 225 -13.61 -3.93 6.90
C LYS A 225 -13.09 -2.50 7.04
N VAL A 226 -11.92 -2.35 7.65
CA VAL A 226 -11.22 -1.05 7.75
C VAL A 226 -10.97 -0.47 6.36
N SER A 227 -10.57 -1.34 5.42
CA SER A 227 -10.32 -0.92 4.03
C SER A 227 -11.61 -0.51 3.31
N CYS A 228 -12.73 -1.24 3.52
CA CYS A 228 -14.03 -0.86 2.96
C CYS A 228 -14.55 0.49 3.49
N TYR A 229 -14.17 0.86 4.71
CA TYR A 229 -14.52 2.17 5.27
C TYR A 229 -13.69 3.31 4.66
N PHE A 230 -12.41 3.07 4.39
CA PHE A 230 -11.46 4.14 4.03
C PHE A 230 -11.19 4.27 2.53
N CYS A 231 -11.26 3.17 1.78
CA CYS A 231 -10.89 3.12 0.37
C CYS A 231 -12.08 3.37 -0.56
N ASP A 232 -11.79 3.89 -1.75
CA ASP A 232 -12.76 4.01 -2.84
C ASP A 232 -12.78 2.71 -3.67
N THR A 233 -11.61 2.17 -4.00
CA THR A 233 -11.42 0.91 -4.73
C THR A 233 -10.51 -0.01 -3.91
N ILE A 234 -10.77 -1.33 -3.95
CA ILE A 234 -9.96 -2.33 -3.24
C ILE A 234 -9.51 -3.43 -4.21
N GLY A 235 -8.21 -3.68 -4.25
CA GLY A 235 -7.59 -4.87 -4.81
C GLY A 235 -7.29 -5.90 -3.72
N VAL A 236 -7.87 -7.07 -3.82
CA VAL A 236 -7.61 -8.19 -2.89
C VAL A 236 -6.46 -9.02 -3.44
N MET A 237 -5.38 -9.11 -2.68
CA MET A 237 -4.14 -9.75 -3.10
C MET A 237 -3.94 -11.10 -2.40
N TYR A 238 -3.64 -12.13 -3.17
CA TYR A 238 -3.30 -13.46 -2.70
C TYR A 238 -2.10 -14.04 -3.48
N ARG A 239 -1.06 -14.47 -2.74
CA ARG A 239 0.16 -15.10 -3.31
C ARG A 239 0.74 -14.33 -4.52
N GLY A 240 0.94 -13.04 -4.36
CA GLY A 240 1.55 -12.18 -5.38
C GLY A 240 0.61 -11.70 -6.48
N MET A 241 -0.66 -12.06 -6.48
CA MET A 241 -1.64 -11.73 -7.53
C MET A 241 -2.85 -10.99 -6.97
N ILE A 242 -3.43 -10.06 -7.74
CA ILE A 242 -4.77 -9.54 -7.46
C ILE A 242 -5.79 -10.59 -7.92
N VAL A 243 -6.62 -11.06 -6.98
CA VAL A 243 -7.65 -12.07 -7.22
C VAL A 243 -9.04 -11.48 -7.37
N GLU A 244 -9.26 -10.30 -6.80
CA GLU A 244 -10.49 -9.55 -6.95
C GLU A 244 -10.21 -8.06 -6.83
N GLU A 245 -10.85 -7.22 -7.64
CA GLU A 245 -10.77 -5.75 -7.59
C GLU A 245 -12.17 -5.18 -7.82
N SER A 246 -12.59 -4.30 -6.89
CA SER A 246 -13.91 -3.66 -6.99
C SER A 246 -13.95 -2.35 -6.21
N GLU A 247 -15.00 -1.54 -6.44
CA GLU A 247 -15.33 -0.46 -5.52
C GLU A 247 -15.57 -1.03 -4.11
N ALA A 248 -15.08 -0.33 -3.09
CA ALA A 248 -15.10 -0.81 -1.71
C ALA A 248 -16.52 -1.11 -1.19
N LYS A 249 -17.50 -0.27 -1.58
CA LYS A 249 -18.92 -0.44 -1.20
C LYS A 249 -19.55 -1.69 -1.78
N ASP A 250 -19.14 -2.07 -3.01
CA ASP A 250 -19.69 -3.23 -3.71
C ASP A 250 -19.00 -4.51 -3.25
N LEU A 251 -17.68 -4.47 -3.05
CA LEU A 251 -16.93 -5.58 -2.48
C LEU A 251 -17.45 -6.01 -1.11
N TYR A 252 -17.87 -5.04 -0.27
CA TYR A 252 -18.45 -5.33 1.04
C TYR A 252 -19.78 -6.08 0.95
N LYS A 253 -20.57 -5.81 -0.11
CA LYS A 253 -21.89 -6.42 -0.32
C LYS A 253 -21.82 -7.77 -1.02
N GLU A 254 -20.97 -7.85 -2.07
CA GLU A 254 -20.96 -8.91 -3.08
C GLU A 254 -19.52 -9.32 -3.44
N ALA A 255 -18.76 -9.83 -2.45
CA ALA A 255 -17.48 -10.47 -2.74
C ALA A 255 -17.71 -11.75 -3.55
N LEU A 256 -17.08 -11.87 -4.72
CA LEU A 256 -17.29 -12.98 -5.65
C LEU A 256 -16.18 -14.04 -5.54
N HIS A 257 -14.94 -13.64 -5.29
CA HIS A 257 -13.85 -14.60 -5.18
C HIS A 257 -13.91 -15.34 -3.82
N PRO A 258 -13.81 -16.69 -3.81
CA PRO A 258 -13.90 -17.46 -2.56
C PRO A 258 -12.91 -17.03 -1.46
N TYR A 259 -11.70 -16.59 -1.84
CA TYR A 259 -10.74 -16.04 -0.88
C TYR A 259 -11.23 -14.74 -0.22
N THR A 260 -11.80 -13.83 -0.99
CA THR A 260 -12.37 -12.57 -0.47
C THR A 260 -13.51 -12.85 0.49
N GLN A 261 -14.37 -13.81 0.16
CA GLN A 261 -15.43 -14.29 1.03
C GLN A 261 -14.86 -14.85 2.35
N THR A 262 -13.76 -15.62 2.28
CA THR A 262 -13.05 -16.14 3.46
C THR A 262 -12.49 -15.01 4.35
N LEU A 263 -11.93 -13.96 3.75
CA LEU A 263 -11.44 -12.79 4.50
C LEU A 263 -12.56 -12.08 5.25
N PHE A 264 -13.73 -11.89 4.62
CA PHE A 264 -14.89 -11.31 5.30
C PHE A 264 -15.45 -12.21 6.40
N ALA A 265 -15.51 -13.52 6.19
CA ALA A 265 -15.92 -14.49 7.21
C ALA A 265 -15.02 -14.42 8.45
N GLY A 266 -13.71 -14.35 8.24
CA GLY A 266 -12.70 -14.20 9.31
C GLY A 266 -12.84 -12.93 10.13
N ALA A 267 -13.39 -11.88 9.53
CA ALA A 267 -13.67 -10.59 10.17
C ALA A 267 -15.09 -10.51 10.80
N GLY A 268 -15.83 -11.64 10.94
CA GLY A 268 -17.21 -11.68 11.45
C GLY A 268 -18.23 -11.15 10.43
N GLY A 269 -18.00 -11.35 9.13
CA GLY A 269 -18.89 -10.98 8.03
C GLY A 269 -20.00 -12.00 7.77
N LYS A 270 -20.84 -11.73 6.77
CA LYS A 270 -22.00 -12.56 6.37
C LYS A 270 -21.62 -13.95 5.82
N PHE A 271 -20.35 -14.15 5.42
CA PHE A 271 -19.92 -15.37 4.78
C PHE A 271 -19.52 -16.42 5.84
N GLN A 272 -20.11 -17.60 5.77
CA GLN A 272 -19.76 -18.76 6.60
C GLN A 272 -18.87 -19.68 5.75
N ILE A 273 -17.55 -19.50 5.84
CA ILE A 273 -16.57 -20.39 5.17
C ILE A 273 -15.59 -20.84 6.24
N GLU A 274 -15.37 -22.14 6.35
CA GLU A 274 -14.35 -22.69 7.23
C GLU A 274 -12.95 -22.19 6.85
N LYS A 275 -12.16 -21.79 7.85
CA LYS A 275 -10.76 -21.38 7.64
C LYS A 275 -9.95 -22.63 7.22
N THR A 276 -9.61 -22.70 5.95
CA THR A 276 -8.80 -23.78 5.40
C THR A 276 -7.32 -23.40 5.39
N GLY A 277 -6.54 -23.91 6.33
CA GLY A 277 -5.08 -23.87 6.35
C GLY A 277 -4.42 -22.47 6.30
N GLU A 278 -3.12 -22.41 6.51
CA GLU A 278 -2.30 -21.20 6.41
C GLU A 278 -1.81 -20.98 4.97
N MET A 279 -1.54 -19.70 4.62
CA MET A 279 -0.94 -19.35 3.35
C MET A 279 0.52 -19.85 3.29
N LYS A 280 0.82 -20.72 2.34
CA LYS A 280 2.19 -21.15 2.07
C LYS A 280 2.91 -20.14 1.20
N THR A 281 4.16 -19.82 1.53
CA THR A 281 5.04 -18.98 0.70
C THR A 281 5.18 -19.59 -0.68
N LEU A 282 5.10 -18.74 -1.73
CA LEU A 282 5.22 -19.17 -3.11
C LEU A 282 6.69 -19.39 -3.45
N LEU A 283 7.15 -20.65 -3.38
CA LEU A 283 8.53 -21.04 -3.67
C LEU A 283 8.76 -21.49 -5.12
N GLU A 284 7.68 -21.61 -5.90
CA GLU A 284 7.71 -22.06 -7.30
C GLU A 284 6.65 -21.26 -8.09
N SER A 285 6.83 -21.19 -9.42
CA SER A 285 5.82 -20.60 -10.29
C SER A 285 4.49 -21.37 -10.19
N LEU A 286 3.38 -20.63 -10.16
CA LEU A 286 2.06 -21.25 -10.11
C LEU A 286 1.72 -21.92 -11.45
N SER A 287 1.28 -23.16 -11.39
CA SER A 287 0.69 -23.88 -12.54
C SER A 287 -0.82 -23.70 -12.65
N GLY A 288 -1.48 -23.21 -11.57
CA GLY A 288 -2.92 -23.08 -11.47
C GLY A 288 -3.36 -21.91 -10.61
N CYS A 289 -4.66 -21.86 -10.28
CA CYS A 289 -5.24 -20.84 -9.44
C CYS A 289 -4.49 -20.74 -8.10
N PRO A 290 -4.04 -19.53 -7.68
CA PRO A 290 -3.26 -19.36 -6.46
C PRO A 290 -3.99 -19.83 -5.20
N PHE A 291 -5.33 -19.81 -5.19
CA PHE A 291 -6.17 -20.21 -4.06
C PHE A 291 -6.68 -21.65 -4.14
N ALA A 292 -6.43 -22.40 -5.22
CA ALA A 292 -7.01 -23.73 -5.47
C ALA A 292 -6.84 -24.71 -4.28
N HIS A 293 -5.73 -24.66 -3.56
CA HIS A 293 -5.42 -25.57 -2.45
C HIS A 293 -6.26 -25.31 -1.18
N ARG A 294 -6.91 -24.13 -1.07
CA ARG A 294 -7.77 -23.73 0.07
C ARG A 294 -9.22 -23.49 -0.37
N CYS A 295 -9.48 -23.52 -1.68
CA CYS A 295 -10.79 -23.17 -2.21
C CYS A 295 -11.78 -24.33 -2.07
N PRO A 296 -12.93 -24.13 -1.39
CA PRO A 296 -13.94 -25.20 -1.26
C PRO A 296 -14.63 -25.54 -2.59
N LYS A 297 -14.54 -24.65 -3.59
CA LYS A 297 -15.11 -24.82 -4.94
C LYS A 297 -14.05 -25.24 -5.97
N ALA A 298 -12.84 -25.67 -5.54
CA ALA A 298 -11.74 -25.99 -6.45
C ALA A 298 -12.06 -27.20 -7.33
N GLN A 299 -11.87 -27.04 -8.64
CA GLN A 299 -11.99 -28.09 -9.64
C GLN A 299 -10.64 -28.39 -10.29
N GLU A 300 -10.56 -29.41 -11.14
CA GLU A 300 -9.32 -29.84 -11.77
C GLU A 300 -8.68 -28.71 -12.61
N LYS A 301 -9.49 -27.96 -13.35
CA LYS A 301 -9.04 -26.78 -14.09
C LYS A 301 -8.33 -25.75 -13.22
N CYS A 302 -8.78 -25.55 -11.96
CA CYS A 302 -8.13 -24.63 -11.03
C CYS A 302 -6.72 -25.08 -10.61
N ARG A 303 -6.39 -26.37 -10.75
CA ARG A 303 -5.07 -26.94 -10.40
C ARG A 303 -4.06 -26.83 -11.55
N SER A 304 -4.55 -26.76 -12.79
CA SER A 304 -3.75 -26.78 -14.00
C SER A 304 -3.62 -25.44 -14.69
N GLU A 305 -4.56 -24.50 -14.48
CA GLU A 305 -4.58 -23.22 -15.17
C GLU A 305 -4.76 -22.05 -14.18
N ILE A 306 -4.08 -20.92 -14.46
CA ILE A 306 -4.28 -19.66 -13.72
C ILE A 306 -5.49 -18.95 -14.35
N PRO A 307 -6.57 -18.65 -13.56
CA PRO A 307 -7.69 -17.88 -14.09
C PRO A 307 -7.22 -16.48 -14.52
N PRO A 308 -7.69 -15.97 -15.66
CA PRO A 308 -7.50 -14.55 -15.98
C PRO A 308 -8.28 -13.65 -15.02
N LEU A 309 -7.85 -12.40 -14.89
CA LEU A 309 -8.61 -11.38 -14.15
C LEU A 309 -9.69 -10.82 -15.07
N ASN A 310 -10.88 -11.40 -15.01
CA ASN A 310 -12.00 -11.06 -15.87
C ASN A 310 -12.78 -9.87 -15.33
N GLN A 311 -13.20 -8.97 -16.22
CA GLN A 311 -14.15 -7.90 -15.93
C GLN A 311 -15.55 -8.51 -15.81
N ILE A 312 -16.21 -8.35 -14.65
CA ILE A 312 -17.56 -8.85 -14.40
C ILE A 312 -18.59 -7.73 -14.56
N SER A 313 -18.25 -6.54 -14.12
CA SER A 313 -19.01 -5.32 -14.32
C SER A 313 -18.05 -4.14 -14.54
N GLU A 314 -18.55 -2.94 -14.76
CA GLU A 314 -17.73 -1.74 -15.05
C GLU A 314 -16.60 -1.55 -14.03
N ASN A 315 -16.85 -1.82 -12.75
CA ASN A 315 -15.89 -1.57 -11.65
C ASN A 315 -15.58 -2.84 -10.84
N HIS A 316 -15.83 -4.05 -11.39
CA HIS A 316 -15.58 -5.30 -10.69
C HIS A 316 -14.85 -6.31 -11.56
N LYS A 317 -13.66 -6.71 -11.12
CA LYS A 317 -12.80 -7.72 -11.78
C LYS A 317 -12.56 -8.87 -10.83
N VAL A 318 -12.60 -10.11 -11.34
CA VAL A 318 -12.43 -11.33 -10.54
C VAL A 318 -11.56 -12.35 -11.27
N ARG A 319 -10.61 -12.94 -10.56
CA ARG A 319 -9.72 -14.00 -11.05
C ARG A 319 -10.25 -15.37 -10.62
N CYS A 320 -11.34 -15.79 -11.19
CA CYS A 320 -11.94 -17.09 -10.92
C CYS A 320 -12.59 -17.67 -12.19
N PHE A 321 -12.53 -19.02 -12.37
CA PHE A 321 -13.24 -19.69 -13.46
C PHE A 321 -14.72 -19.92 -13.16
N PHE A 322 -15.08 -20.00 -11.86
CA PHE A 322 -16.39 -20.43 -11.39
C PHE A 322 -16.98 -19.35 -10.44
N ILE A 323 -17.39 -18.25 -11.03
CA ILE A 323 -18.11 -17.16 -10.36
C ILE A 323 -19.59 -17.51 -10.46
N GLU A 324 -20.24 -17.63 -9.32
CA GLU A 324 -21.72 -17.77 -9.21
C GLU A 324 -22.32 -16.45 -8.78
#